data_33dcb529397009f422a82104667c69ad
#
_entry.id   33dcb529397009f422a82104667c69ad
#
_cell.length_a   1.000
_cell.length_b   1.000
_cell.length_c   1.000
_cell.angle_alpha   90.00
_cell.angle_beta   90.00
_cell.angle_gamma   90.00
#
_symmetry.space_group_name_H-M   'P 1'
#
loop_
_entity.id
_entity.type
_entity.pdbx_description
1 polymer ?
#
loop_
_entity_poly.entity_id
_entity_poly.type
_entity_poly.pdbx_seq_one_letter_code
_entity_poly.pdbx_strand_id
1 'polypeptide(L)'
;KFGMYNDIGTNLCAGAAVGTCGFEDVDAKSYLEWGVDFLKIDNCYYLWDNATFSNPENARFVFAPNIKSIFIKGSNFSKSLNAIDGKLTGKGAFFKDDYATFIGTFDGTNTGTTPVGPMSSELIFEVEVPQTDDFELTICYATGRQNGCGEWLQVACDFETKIENQIKNQTEYFFDNLLPQTENSETFTNSNPIKIKLQKGKNIIRLMNHRRQENTLCSYAAMLEGLNKANPNHEVLLSLCEWGKTQPQNWGYKVGNSWRILNDITFQVGSDGNAGFGEWINPGTQSVTSQYNKAVIMDEFSGLEKGWNDPDMLMVGMNGMTTQMSQTHFTMWCMMNSPLMLGLDLRRVKKGDELYNIIANKEVIALNQDELGIQAKRIKTTAKNCDANLSADKDYITDCDRIDILTKP
;
A
#
# COMPACT_ATOMS: atom_id res chain seq x y z
N LYS A 1 -0.48 -17.58 -20.07
CA LYS A 1 -0.13 -16.98 -18.79
C LYS A 1 -1.37 -16.73 -17.97
N PHE A 2 -1.25 -16.83 -16.64
CA PHE A 2 -2.36 -16.68 -15.72
C PHE A 2 -2.08 -15.54 -14.74
N GLY A 3 -3.05 -14.64 -14.58
CA GLY A 3 -2.95 -13.51 -13.66
C GLY A 3 -3.98 -13.59 -12.54
N MET A 4 -3.61 -13.10 -11.37
CA MET A 4 -4.49 -12.98 -10.21
C MET A 4 -4.48 -11.58 -9.62
N TYR A 5 -5.45 -11.33 -8.77
CA TYR A 5 -5.59 -10.11 -7.99
C TYR A 5 -5.66 -10.45 -6.50
N ASN A 6 -5.01 -9.66 -5.67
CA ASN A 6 -5.17 -9.66 -4.22
C ASN A 6 -4.88 -8.25 -3.67
N ASP A 7 -4.71 -8.13 -2.37
CA ASP A 7 -4.54 -6.86 -1.65
C ASP A 7 -3.49 -7.00 -0.57
N ILE A 8 -2.62 -5.99 -0.39
CA ILE A 8 -1.65 -5.98 0.71
C ILE A 8 -2.27 -5.67 2.06
N GLY A 9 -3.50 -5.20 2.09
CA GLY A 9 -4.24 -4.92 3.31
C GLY A 9 -4.84 -6.16 3.95
N THR A 10 -5.74 -5.92 4.86
CA THR A 10 -6.41 -6.98 5.62
C THR A 10 -7.57 -7.62 4.86
N ASN A 11 -8.12 -6.91 3.91
CA ASN A 11 -9.24 -7.34 3.08
C ASN A 11 -9.05 -6.86 1.64
N LEU A 12 -9.68 -7.54 0.71
CA LEU A 12 -9.84 -7.05 -0.66
C LEU A 12 -10.70 -5.79 -0.68
N CYS A 13 -10.56 -4.98 -1.71
CA CYS A 13 -11.43 -3.85 -1.95
C CYS A 13 -12.90 -4.25 -1.87
N ALA A 14 -13.74 -3.37 -1.33
CA ALA A 14 -15.12 -3.61 -0.95
C ALA A 14 -15.32 -4.62 0.21
N GLY A 15 -14.25 -5.04 0.89
CA GLY A 15 -14.35 -5.95 2.05
C GLY A 15 -14.75 -7.38 1.72
N ALA A 16 -14.60 -7.80 0.46
CA ALA A 16 -15.18 -9.04 -0.04
C ALA A 16 -14.49 -10.33 0.46
N ALA A 17 -13.20 -10.26 0.79
CA ALA A 17 -12.41 -11.41 1.23
C ALA A 17 -11.17 -10.94 2.00
N VAL A 18 -10.35 -11.88 2.45
CA VAL A 18 -9.12 -11.60 3.22
C VAL A 18 -7.99 -11.20 2.27
N GLY A 19 -7.29 -10.11 2.61
CA GLY A 19 -6.05 -9.71 1.95
C GLY A 19 -4.81 -10.45 2.48
N THR A 20 -3.63 -10.14 1.95
CA THR A 20 -2.39 -10.88 2.25
C THR A 20 -1.68 -10.42 3.51
N CYS A 21 -2.09 -9.32 4.12
CA CYS A 21 -1.38 -8.71 5.24
C CYS A 21 -1.05 -9.72 6.36
N GLY A 22 0.23 -9.96 6.56
CA GLY A 22 0.74 -10.94 7.53
C GLY A 22 0.75 -12.39 7.05
N PHE A 23 0.35 -12.66 5.81
CA PHE A 23 0.30 -13.99 5.20
C PHE A 23 1.03 -14.07 3.86
N GLU A 24 1.90 -13.09 3.58
CA GLU A 24 2.58 -12.93 2.30
C GLU A 24 3.37 -14.19 1.88
N ASP A 25 4.06 -14.84 2.82
CA ASP A 25 4.80 -16.09 2.57
C ASP A 25 3.87 -17.27 2.19
N VAL A 26 2.70 -17.36 2.81
CA VAL A 26 1.74 -18.45 2.58
C VAL A 26 1.06 -18.25 1.23
N ASP A 27 0.61 -17.02 0.97
CA ASP A 27 -0.07 -16.66 -0.26
C ASP A 27 0.88 -16.76 -1.47
N ALA A 28 2.11 -16.25 -1.33
CA ALA A 28 3.14 -16.37 -2.36
C ALA A 28 3.37 -17.82 -2.80
N LYS A 29 3.47 -18.74 -1.83
CA LYS A 29 3.60 -20.16 -2.12
C LYS A 29 2.38 -20.70 -2.89
N SER A 30 1.17 -20.34 -2.48
CA SER A 30 -0.06 -20.76 -3.13
C SER A 30 -0.15 -20.22 -4.56
N TYR A 31 0.21 -18.96 -4.79
CA TYR A 31 0.23 -18.36 -6.14
C TYR A 31 1.17 -19.10 -7.09
N LEU A 32 2.35 -19.45 -6.61
CA LEU A 32 3.31 -20.19 -7.43
C LEU A 32 2.86 -21.63 -7.69
N GLU A 33 2.25 -22.30 -6.72
CA GLU A 33 1.66 -23.62 -6.91
C GLU A 33 0.51 -23.59 -7.95
N TRP A 34 -0.23 -22.50 -8.03
CA TRP A 34 -1.28 -22.30 -9.03
C TRP A 34 -0.78 -21.82 -10.40
N GLY A 35 0.52 -21.55 -10.51
CA GLY A 35 1.13 -21.10 -11.76
C GLY A 35 0.80 -19.66 -12.13
N VAL A 36 0.71 -18.77 -11.14
CA VAL A 36 0.47 -17.34 -11.36
C VAL A 36 1.71 -16.71 -11.99
N ASP A 37 1.53 -16.06 -13.15
CA ASP A 37 2.57 -15.30 -13.86
C ASP A 37 2.48 -13.78 -13.66
N PHE A 38 1.29 -13.29 -13.29
CA PHE A 38 0.99 -11.88 -13.09
C PHE A 38 0.13 -11.71 -11.84
N LEU A 39 0.55 -10.85 -10.94
CA LEU A 39 -0.17 -10.57 -9.71
C LEU A 39 -0.39 -9.06 -9.57
N LYS A 40 -1.65 -8.63 -9.67
CA LYS A 40 -2.04 -7.27 -9.30
C LYS A 40 -2.35 -7.25 -7.81
N ILE A 41 -1.66 -6.40 -7.07
CA ILE A 41 -1.85 -6.25 -5.63
C ILE A 41 -2.32 -4.85 -5.30
N ASP A 42 -3.50 -4.78 -4.72
CA ASP A 42 -4.14 -3.55 -4.31
C ASP A 42 -3.72 -3.13 -2.90
N ASN A 43 -4.22 -1.98 -2.46
CA ASN A 43 -3.89 -1.35 -1.20
C ASN A 43 -5.16 -0.94 -0.41
N CYS A 44 -6.26 -1.63 -0.63
CA CYS A 44 -7.50 -1.44 0.14
C CYS A 44 -7.33 -1.99 1.54
N TYR A 45 -8.07 -1.47 2.49
CA TYR A 45 -8.02 -1.93 3.88
C TYR A 45 -6.60 -2.10 4.43
N TYR A 46 -5.67 -1.32 3.89
CA TYR A 46 -4.35 -1.22 4.46
C TYR A 46 -4.45 -0.63 5.87
N LEU A 47 -3.51 -0.96 6.74
CA LEU A 47 -3.63 -0.71 8.18
C LEU A 47 -4.03 0.73 8.53
N TRP A 48 -3.54 1.71 7.80
CA TRP A 48 -3.84 3.11 8.05
C TRP A 48 -5.18 3.57 7.48
N ASP A 49 -5.64 3.00 6.38
CA ASP A 49 -6.89 3.38 5.74
C ASP A 49 -8.07 3.10 6.66
N ASN A 50 -8.10 1.93 7.21
CA ASN A 50 -9.25 1.46 7.93
C ASN A 50 -9.37 2.04 9.34
N ALA A 51 -8.24 2.45 9.94
CA ALA A 51 -8.25 3.16 11.21
C ALA A 51 -8.95 4.51 11.14
N THR A 52 -8.97 5.09 9.96
CA THR A 52 -9.47 6.44 9.75
C THR A 52 -10.88 6.50 9.18
N PHE A 53 -11.29 5.52 8.39
CA PHE A 53 -12.53 5.61 7.60
C PHE A 53 -13.66 4.69 8.04
N SER A 54 -13.33 3.61 8.70
CA SER A 54 -14.27 2.56 8.98
C SER A 54 -14.34 2.27 10.46
N ASN A 55 -15.31 1.48 10.82
CA ASN A 55 -15.36 0.88 12.11
C ASN A 55 -14.01 0.17 12.41
N PRO A 56 -13.29 0.56 13.47
CA PRO A 56 -12.04 -0.07 13.88
C PRO A 56 -12.13 -1.59 14.00
N GLU A 57 -13.31 -2.13 14.23
CA GLU A 57 -13.56 -3.57 14.31
C GLU A 57 -13.31 -4.31 12.99
N ASN A 58 -13.29 -3.60 11.86
CA ASN A 58 -13.00 -4.18 10.56
C ASN A 58 -11.51 -4.16 10.19
N ALA A 59 -10.69 -3.46 10.96
CA ALA A 59 -9.27 -3.26 10.70
C ALA A 59 -8.42 -4.23 11.50
N ARG A 60 -7.97 -5.32 10.89
CA ARG A 60 -7.37 -6.45 11.59
C ARG A 60 -6.10 -6.12 12.37
N PHE A 61 -5.21 -5.32 11.84
CA PHE A 61 -3.89 -5.10 12.45
C PHE A 61 -3.60 -3.63 12.75
N VAL A 62 -4.63 -2.81 12.78
CA VAL A 62 -4.48 -1.35 12.94
C VAL A 62 -3.99 -0.98 14.33
N PHE A 63 -4.44 -1.73 15.32
CA PHE A 63 -4.08 -1.49 16.71
C PHE A 63 -3.06 -2.51 17.18
N ALA A 64 -2.18 -2.07 18.08
CA ALA A 64 -1.45 -3.00 18.91
C ALA A 64 -2.42 -3.74 19.84
N PRO A 65 -2.05 -4.92 20.35
CA PRO A 65 -2.82 -5.62 21.37
C PRO A 65 -3.14 -4.75 22.57
N ASN A 66 -4.19 -5.08 23.28
CA ASN A 66 -4.41 -4.54 24.63
C ASN A 66 -3.24 -4.94 25.51
N ILE A 67 -2.62 -3.98 26.18
CA ILE A 67 -1.44 -4.20 27.01
C ILE A 67 -1.80 -3.99 28.47
N LYS A 68 -1.57 -5.03 29.28
CA LYS A 68 -1.82 -4.98 30.73
C LYS A 68 -0.57 -4.66 31.54
N SER A 69 0.56 -5.27 31.19
CA SER A 69 1.84 -5.05 31.87
C SER A 69 3.01 -5.48 31.00
N ILE A 70 4.19 -5.03 31.40
CA ILE A 70 5.47 -5.54 30.89
C ILE A 70 6.33 -6.05 32.05
N PHE A 71 7.12 -7.09 31.77
CA PHE A 71 8.13 -7.60 32.69
C PHE A 71 9.47 -7.62 32.01
N ILE A 72 10.45 -6.97 32.61
CA ILE A 72 11.83 -6.86 32.13
C ILE A 72 12.72 -7.68 33.04
N LYS A 73 13.54 -8.55 32.45
CA LYS A 73 14.46 -9.42 33.18
C LYS A 73 15.85 -9.36 32.54
N GLY A 74 16.85 -9.02 33.29
CA GLY A 74 18.25 -9.10 32.95
C GLY A 74 19.02 -9.99 33.94
N SER A 75 20.35 -10.02 33.82
CA SER A 75 21.24 -10.85 34.67
C SER A 75 21.10 -10.52 36.15
N ASN A 76 21.05 -9.24 36.52
CA ASN A 76 20.97 -8.73 37.88
C ASN A 76 19.86 -7.69 38.11
N PHE A 77 18.87 -7.69 37.25
CA PHE A 77 17.78 -6.72 37.30
C PHE A 77 16.48 -7.35 36.83
N SER A 78 15.42 -7.09 37.57
CA SER A 78 14.07 -7.39 37.09
C SER A 78 13.10 -6.30 37.53
N LYS A 79 12.15 -5.98 36.65
CA LYS A 79 11.11 -4.97 36.96
C LYS A 79 9.81 -5.32 36.23
N SER A 80 8.71 -5.23 36.97
CA SER A 80 7.37 -5.29 36.41
C SER A 80 6.75 -3.88 36.41
N LEU A 81 6.08 -3.53 35.34
CA LEU A 81 5.37 -2.26 35.18
C LEU A 81 3.97 -2.56 34.64
N ASN A 82 2.94 -2.03 35.30
CA ASN A 82 1.58 -2.10 34.78
C ASN A 82 1.39 -1.08 33.64
N ALA A 83 0.47 -1.30 32.76
CA ALA A 83 0.20 -0.36 31.67
C ALA A 83 -0.11 1.05 32.18
N ILE A 84 -0.82 1.16 33.29
CA ILE A 84 -1.18 2.43 33.93
C ILE A 84 0.02 3.18 34.54
N ASP A 85 1.16 2.53 34.72
CA ASP A 85 2.42 3.16 35.15
C ASP A 85 3.15 3.80 33.96
N GLY A 86 2.73 3.49 32.74
CA GLY A 86 3.23 4.07 31.50
C GLY A 86 2.51 5.35 31.12
N LYS A 87 2.94 5.92 30.00
CA LYS A 87 2.36 7.12 29.41
C LYS A 87 1.83 6.83 28.02
N LEU A 88 0.58 7.21 27.76
CA LEU A 88 0.03 7.22 26.41
C LEU A 88 0.38 8.52 25.71
N THR A 89 0.79 8.41 24.44
CA THR A 89 1.01 9.55 23.54
C THR A 89 0.00 9.51 22.40
N GLY A 90 -0.18 10.63 21.72
CA GLY A 90 -1.18 10.74 20.66
C GLY A 90 -2.61 10.80 21.21
N LYS A 91 -3.58 10.62 20.31
CA LYS A 91 -5.01 10.62 20.66
C LYS A 91 -5.62 9.26 20.32
N GLY A 92 -6.71 8.93 21.00
CA GLY A 92 -7.50 7.73 20.72
C GLY A 92 -7.16 6.52 21.58
N ALA A 93 -5.89 6.29 21.95
CA ALA A 93 -5.56 5.29 22.96
C ALA A 93 -5.96 5.78 24.36
N PHE A 94 -6.42 4.87 25.20
CA PHE A 94 -6.79 5.19 26.58
C PHE A 94 -6.56 3.98 27.49
N PHE A 95 -6.55 4.23 28.79
CA PHE A 95 -6.56 3.17 29.78
C PHE A 95 -7.99 2.77 30.10
N LYS A 96 -8.28 1.47 29.99
CA LYS A 96 -9.51 0.85 30.44
C LYS A 96 -9.17 -0.06 31.60
N ASP A 97 -9.72 0.23 32.77
CA ASP A 97 -9.37 -0.46 34.00
C ASP A 97 -7.84 -0.47 34.27
N ASP A 98 -7.19 -1.61 34.12
CA ASP A 98 -5.76 -1.79 34.37
C ASP A 98 -4.93 -2.06 33.11
N TYR A 99 -5.49 -1.80 31.91
CA TYR A 99 -4.78 -2.03 30.65
C TYR A 99 -4.92 -0.84 29.67
N ALA A 100 -3.95 -0.72 28.78
CA ALA A 100 -3.99 0.23 27.67
C ALA A 100 -4.65 -0.40 26.43
N THR A 101 -5.52 0.36 25.78
CA THR A 101 -6.25 -0.10 24.59
C THR A 101 -6.20 0.93 23.46
N PHE A 102 -6.46 0.50 22.23
CA PHE A 102 -6.40 1.32 21.01
C PHE A 102 -5.04 2.00 20.78
N ILE A 103 -3.96 1.40 21.29
CA ILE A 103 -2.61 1.80 20.94
C ILE A 103 -2.42 1.67 19.44
N GLY A 104 -1.86 2.68 18.81
CA GLY A 104 -1.74 2.74 17.36
C GLY A 104 -2.86 3.54 16.69
N THR A 105 -3.84 4.07 17.42
CA THR A 105 -4.85 4.97 16.85
C THR A 105 -4.16 6.18 16.23
N PHE A 106 -4.53 6.48 15.01
CA PHE A 106 -3.96 7.57 14.24
C PHE A 106 -4.65 8.90 14.59
N ASP A 107 -3.84 9.93 14.85
CA ASP A 107 -4.30 11.28 15.23
C ASP A 107 -4.32 12.22 14.01
N GLY A 108 -4.58 11.70 12.83
CA GLY A 108 -4.70 12.49 11.61
C GLY A 108 -6.14 12.80 11.26
N THR A 109 -6.34 13.90 10.53
CA THR A 109 -7.60 14.13 9.84
C THR A 109 -7.73 13.07 8.75
N ASN A 110 -8.91 12.50 8.67
CA ASN A 110 -9.25 11.49 7.72
C ASN A 110 -9.30 12.04 6.29
N THR A 111 -8.18 12.26 5.67
CA THR A 111 -8.13 12.74 4.28
C THR A 111 -7.82 11.65 3.26
N GLY A 112 -7.63 10.40 3.69
CA GLY A 112 -7.23 9.30 2.82
C GLY A 112 -5.86 9.47 2.17
N THR A 113 -5.17 10.54 2.46
CA THR A 113 -4.04 10.97 1.65
C THR A 113 -2.71 10.96 2.38
N THR A 114 -2.67 10.77 3.70
CA THR A 114 -1.33 10.82 4.29
C THR A 114 -1.27 10.19 5.66
N PRO A 115 -0.70 9.02 5.80
CA PRO A 115 -0.09 8.62 7.05
C PRO A 115 1.18 9.44 7.20
N VAL A 116 1.15 10.52 7.92
CA VAL A 116 2.34 11.33 8.08
C VAL A 116 2.89 11.12 9.46
N GLY A 117 3.94 10.35 9.54
CA GLY A 117 4.85 10.37 10.64
C GLY A 117 4.31 9.87 11.99
N PRO A 118 4.94 10.23 13.08
CA PRO A 118 4.72 9.65 14.41
C PRO A 118 3.42 10.14 15.10
N MET A 119 2.31 10.12 14.38
CA MET A 119 1.01 10.58 14.88
C MET A 119 0.16 9.49 15.51
N SER A 120 0.59 8.24 15.47
CA SER A 120 -0.13 7.18 16.15
C SER A 120 0.17 7.16 17.63
N SER A 121 -0.85 6.79 18.40
CA SER A 121 -0.71 6.65 19.83
C SER A 121 0.22 5.49 20.20
N GLU A 122 0.99 5.70 21.24
CA GLU A 122 1.96 4.74 21.78
C GLU A 122 1.78 4.61 23.29
N LEU A 123 2.14 3.43 23.81
CA LEU A 123 2.34 3.23 25.24
C LEU A 123 3.84 3.26 25.53
N ILE A 124 4.25 4.17 26.39
CA ILE A 124 5.66 4.45 26.70
C ILE A 124 5.94 4.14 28.15
N PHE A 125 7.04 3.45 28.41
CA PHE A 125 7.56 3.20 29.75
C PHE A 125 8.95 3.79 29.91
N GLU A 126 9.17 4.53 30.99
CA GLU A 126 10.50 4.96 31.40
C GLU A 126 11.10 3.95 32.36
N VAL A 127 12.26 3.44 32.03
CA VAL A 127 12.97 2.41 32.81
C VAL A 127 14.40 2.85 33.06
N GLU A 128 14.83 2.81 34.30
CA GLU A 128 16.22 3.01 34.68
C GLU A 128 16.85 1.67 35.02
N VAL A 129 17.96 1.32 34.34
CA VAL A 129 18.70 0.08 34.56
C VAL A 129 20.10 0.37 35.09
N PRO A 130 20.65 -0.51 35.96
CA PRO A 130 21.92 -0.24 36.64
C PRO A 130 23.14 -0.43 35.75
N GLN A 131 23.01 -1.19 34.66
CA GLN A 131 24.07 -1.48 33.70
C GLN A 131 23.52 -1.69 32.30
N THR A 132 24.36 -1.48 31.30
CA THR A 132 24.06 -1.87 29.91
C THR A 132 24.12 -3.38 29.80
N ASP A 133 23.03 -4.00 29.32
CA ASP A 133 22.91 -5.44 29.18
C ASP A 133 21.83 -5.80 28.14
N ASP A 134 21.79 -7.07 27.76
CA ASP A 134 20.65 -7.66 27.06
C ASP A 134 19.60 -8.09 28.08
N PHE A 135 18.36 -7.72 27.82
CA PHE A 135 17.22 -8.01 28.68
C PHE A 135 16.17 -8.82 27.92
N GLU A 136 15.38 -9.57 28.66
CA GLU A 136 14.17 -10.21 28.18
C GLU A 136 12.96 -9.36 28.56
N LEU A 137 12.18 -8.96 27.58
CA LEU A 137 10.90 -8.27 27.78
C LEU A 137 9.76 -9.25 27.54
N THR A 138 8.93 -9.47 28.55
CA THR A 138 7.67 -10.22 28.42
C THR A 138 6.50 -9.24 28.53
N ILE A 139 5.55 -9.37 27.64
CA ILE A 139 4.39 -8.47 27.55
C ILE A 139 3.13 -9.26 27.90
N CYS A 140 2.39 -8.79 28.89
CA CYS A 140 1.05 -9.30 29.21
C CYS A 140 0.05 -8.57 28.31
N TYR A 141 -0.57 -9.30 27.39
CA TYR A 141 -1.38 -8.74 26.32
C TYR A 141 -2.66 -9.53 26.09
N ALA A 142 -3.63 -8.90 25.44
CA ALA A 142 -4.81 -9.55 24.87
C ALA A 142 -5.05 -9.05 23.45
N THR A 143 -5.37 -9.97 22.56
CA THR A 143 -5.79 -9.72 21.18
C THR A 143 -7.22 -10.18 21.00
N GLY A 144 -7.73 -10.19 19.79
CA GLY A 144 -9.06 -10.79 19.52
C GLY A 144 -10.19 -9.79 19.44
N ARG A 145 -9.85 -8.52 19.17
CA ARG A 145 -10.85 -7.55 18.70
C ARG A 145 -11.50 -8.02 17.41
N GLN A 146 -10.85 -8.93 16.71
CA GLN A 146 -11.34 -9.52 15.47
C GLN A 146 -11.13 -11.02 15.43
N ASN A 147 -12.16 -11.74 14.98
CA ASN A 147 -12.12 -13.19 14.91
C ASN A 147 -11.05 -13.68 13.92
N GLY A 148 -10.19 -14.54 14.40
CA GLY A 148 -9.30 -15.34 13.59
C GLY A 148 -7.90 -14.79 13.33
N CYS A 149 -7.50 -13.66 13.97
CA CYS A 149 -6.19 -13.05 13.74
C CYS A 149 -5.50 -12.60 15.02
N GLY A 150 -4.16 -12.70 15.04
CA GLY A 150 -3.33 -11.99 15.98
C GLY A 150 -3.38 -10.47 15.72
N GLU A 151 -2.75 -9.71 16.58
CA GLU A 151 -2.61 -8.27 16.42
C GLU A 151 -1.14 -7.88 16.38
N TRP A 152 -0.81 -6.88 15.57
CA TRP A 152 0.56 -6.46 15.31
C TRP A 152 1.10 -5.60 16.43
N LEU A 153 2.30 -5.91 16.88
CA LEU A 153 3.01 -5.12 17.89
C LEU A 153 4.41 -4.77 17.40
N GLN A 154 4.80 -3.53 17.59
CA GLN A 154 6.18 -3.08 17.50
C GLN A 154 6.69 -2.71 18.88
N VAL A 155 7.93 -3.10 19.17
CA VAL A 155 8.66 -2.71 20.38
C VAL A 155 9.94 -2.01 19.97
N ALA A 156 10.11 -0.78 20.44
CA ALA A 156 11.33 -0.02 20.26
C ALA A 156 11.86 0.51 21.61
N CYS A 157 13.14 0.74 21.68
CA CYS A 157 13.78 1.42 22.79
C CYS A 157 14.50 2.66 22.30
N ASP A 158 14.26 3.77 23.00
CA ASP A 158 15.00 5.00 22.78
C ASP A 158 16.09 5.14 23.86
N PHE A 159 17.26 5.53 23.44
CA PHE A 159 18.39 5.80 24.31
C PHE A 159 19.21 6.99 23.80
N GLU A 160 19.85 7.65 24.75
CA GLU A 160 20.76 8.74 24.46
C GLU A 160 22.17 8.21 24.18
N THR A 161 22.70 8.52 23.02
CA THR A 161 24.14 8.28 22.69
C THR A 161 24.90 9.59 22.68
N LYS A 162 26.04 9.63 23.30
CA LYS A 162 26.98 10.75 23.20
C LYS A 162 27.97 10.48 22.07
N ILE A 163 27.86 11.24 20.97
CA ILE A 163 28.80 11.21 19.85
C ILE A 163 29.40 12.62 19.75
N GLU A 164 30.72 12.73 19.85
CA GLU A 164 31.47 14.00 19.70
C GLU A 164 30.91 15.17 20.54
N ASN A 165 30.62 14.92 21.81
CA ASN A 165 30.01 15.89 22.75
C ASN A 165 28.58 16.34 22.41
N GLN A 166 27.90 15.70 21.47
CA GLN A 166 26.49 15.90 21.20
C GLN A 166 25.67 14.72 21.70
N ILE A 167 24.53 15.01 22.35
CA ILE A 167 23.55 13.99 22.70
C ILE A 167 22.69 13.73 21.47
N LYS A 168 22.71 12.49 20.97
CA LYS A 168 21.82 12.04 19.91
C LYS A 168 20.86 11.01 20.49
N ASN A 169 19.58 11.22 20.26
CA ASN A 169 18.55 10.21 20.53
C ASN A 169 18.58 9.17 19.41
N GLN A 170 18.64 7.92 19.76
CA GLN A 170 18.62 6.78 18.86
C GLN A 170 17.46 5.87 19.25
N THR A 171 16.67 5.48 18.25
CA THR A 171 15.59 4.49 18.38
C THR A 171 16.04 3.19 17.76
N GLU A 172 15.92 2.09 18.47
CA GLU A 172 16.19 0.74 17.97
C GLU A 172 14.95 -0.12 18.14
N TYR A 173 14.56 -0.83 17.05
CA TYR A 173 13.42 -1.74 17.05
C TYR A 173 13.88 -3.14 17.38
N PHE A 174 13.21 -3.80 18.31
CA PHE A 174 13.53 -5.14 18.81
C PHE A 174 12.44 -6.17 18.48
N PHE A 175 11.25 -5.73 18.18
CA PHE A 175 10.15 -6.60 17.78
C PHE A 175 9.25 -5.87 16.78
N ASP A 176 8.84 -6.57 15.74
CA ASP A 176 7.91 -6.09 14.73
C ASP A 176 7.19 -7.30 14.12
N ASN A 177 6.15 -7.78 14.81
CA ASN A 177 5.47 -8.99 14.41
C ASN A 177 4.07 -9.09 15.02
N LEU A 178 3.30 -10.07 14.54
CA LEU A 178 2.03 -10.46 15.12
C LEU A 178 2.23 -11.16 16.48
N LEU A 179 1.43 -10.75 17.45
CA LEU A 179 1.21 -11.56 18.65
C LEU A 179 0.03 -12.51 18.42
N PRO A 180 0.14 -13.76 18.86
CA PRO A 180 -0.91 -14.77 18.71
C PRO A 180 -2.26 -14.29 19.26
N GLN A 181 -3.33 -14.77 18.64
CA GLN A 181 -4.67 -14.48 19.09
C GLN A 181 -4.91 -15.07 20.49
N THR A 182 -5.54 -14.28 21.34
CA THR A 182 -6.13 -14.75 22.60
C THR A 182 -7.60 -15.11 22.41
N GLU A 183 -8.23 -15.71 23.41
CA GLU A 183 -9.64 -16.09 23.33
C GLU A 183 -10.55 -14.89 23.02
N ASN A 184 -10.25 -13.75 23.65
CA ASN A 184 -10.92 -12.48 23.40
C ASN A 184 -10.00 -11.32 23.82
N SER A 185 -10.41 -10.08 23.55
CA SER A 185 -9.62 -8.87 23.82
C SER A 185 -9.45 -8.51 25.31
N GLU A 186 -10.01 -9.30 26.21
CA GLU A 186 -9.90 -9.14 27.67
C GLU A 186 -9.29 -10.39 28.36
N THR A 187 -9.00 -11.43 27.59
CA THR A 187 -8.29 -12.62 28.11
C THR A 187 -6.78 -12.42 27.90
N PHE A 188 -6.10 -12.00 28.97
CA PHE A 188 -4.67 -11.68 28.92
C PHE A 188 -3.78 -12.92 29.04
N THR A 189 -2.72 -12.93 28.25
CA THR A 189 -1.63 -13.93 28.29
C THR A 189 -0.28 -13.24 28.18
N ASN A 190 0.79 -13.98 28.43
CA ASN A 190 2.15 -13.48 28.30
C ASN A 190 2.73 -13.82 26.91
N SER A 191 3.42 -12.88 26.32
CA SER A 191 4.23 -13.13 25.12
C SER A 191 5.41 -14.05 25.43
N ASN A 192 5.97 -14.65 24.37
CA ASN A 192 7.33 -15.14 24.46
C ASN A 192 8.27 -13.98 24.81
N PRO A 193 9.39 -14.24 25.52
CA PRO A 193 10.37 -13.20 25.82
C PRO A 193 10.95 -12.59 24.54
N ILE A 194 10.94 -11.28 24.47
CA ILE A 194 11.53 -10.47 23.41
C ILE A 194 12.89 -9.99 23.90
N LYS A 195 13.93 -10.25 23.14
CA LYS A 195 15.27 -9.74 23.47
C LYS A 195 15.33 -8.26 23.14
N ILE A 196 15.66 -7.45 24.14
CA ILE A 196 15.86 -6.01 24.01
C ILE A 196 17.22 -5.64 24.60
N LYS A 197 17.77 -4.53 24.15
CA LYS A 197 19.01 -3.99 24.68
C LYS A 197 18.72 -2.66 25.39
N LEU A 198 19.12 -2.56 26.66
CA LEU A 198 18.98 -1.33 27.41
C LEU A 198 20.35 -0.83 27.85
N GLN A 199 20.54 0.47 27.88
CA GLN A 199 21.76 1.12 28.31
C GLN A 199 21.67 1.52 29.77
N LYS A 200 22.80 1.53 30.47
CA LYS A 200 22.87 2.03 31.86
C LYS A 200 22.23 3.41 31.98
N GLY A 201 21.33 3.55 32.93
CA GLY A 201 20.55 4.78 33.17
C GLY A 201 19.15 4.70 32.60
N LYS A 202 18.61 5.84 32.17
CA LYS A 202 17.25 5.95 31.66
C LYS A 202 17.11 5.45 30.24
N ASN A 203 16.09 4.64 30.01
CA ASN A 203 15.67 4.15 28.70
C ASN A 203 14.18 4.37 28.55
N ILE A 204 13.72 4.52 27.33
CA ILE A 204 12.31 4.60 26.97
C ILE A 204 11.96 3.36 26.17
N ILE A 205 11.02 2.56 26.67
CA ILE A 205 10.46 1.41 25.95
C ILE A 205 9.13 1.85 25.36
N ARG A 206 8.98 1.69 24.05
CA ARG A 206 7.80 2.08 23.29
C ARG A 206 7.08 0.86 22.76
N LEU A 207 5.80 0.75 23.07
CA LEU A 207 4.88 -0.24 22.52
C LEU A 207 3.92 0.48 21.57
N MET A 208 3.87 0.05 20.31
CA MET A 208 3.17 0.78 19.26
C MET A 208 2.72 -0.15 18.13
N ASN A 209 1.95 0.40 17.23
CA ASN A 209 1.75 -0.12 15.90
C ASN A 209 1.82 1.03 14.88
N HIS A 210 2.98 1.22 14.30
CA HIS A 210 3.25 2.24 13.28
C HIS A 210 3.29 1.66 11.86
N ARG A 211 2.89 0.41 11.67
CA ARG A 211 2.96 -0.23 10.33
C ARG A 211 2.30 0.58 9.24
N ARG A 212 1.22 1.26 9.56
CA ARG A 212 0.58 2.19 8.63
C ARG A 212 1.44 3.38 8.24
N GLN A 213 2.51 3.66 8.99
CA GLN A 213 3.50 4.69 8.68
C GLN A 213 4.68 4.13 7.91
N GLU A 214 4.87 2.82 7.94
CA GLU A 214 5.71 2.17 6.98
C GLU A 214 5.09 2.45 5.64
N ASN A 215 5.90 2.99 4.76
CA ASN A 215 5.42 3.25 3.43
C ASN A 215 4.97 1.92 2.81
N THR A 216 4.02 2.00 1.95
CA THR A 216 3.46 0.90 1.18
C THR A 216 4.54 0.01 0.53
N LEU A 217 5.75 0.55 0.31
CA LEU A 217 6.92 -0.18 -0.17
C LEU A 217 7.22 -1.44 0.66
N CYS A 218 7.17 -1.36 2.00
CA CYS A 218 7.51 -2.51 2.84
C CYS A 218 6.50 -3.66 2.69
N SER A 219 5.23 -3.36 2.52
CA SER A 219 4.20 -4.38 2.33
C SER A 219 4.30 -5.06 0.95
N TYR A 220 4.57 -4.29 -0.09
CA TYR A 220 4.86 -4.87 -1.42
C TYR A 220 6.17 -5.65 -1.43
N ALA A 221 7.20 -5.17 -0.71
CA ALA A 221 8.46 -5.88 -0.56
C ALA A 221 8.29 -7.24 0.13
N ALA A 222 7.43 -7.33 1.14
CA ALA A 222 7.12 -8.58 1.83
C ALA A 222 6.53 -9.63 0.87
N MET A 223 5.62 -9.23 -0.02
CA MET A 223 5.08 -10.13 -1.05
C MET A 223 6.15 -10.57 -2.05
N LEU A 224 6.96 -9.63 -2.55
CA LEU A 224 8.07 -9.97 -3.45
C LEU A 224 9.07 -10.92 -2.80
N GLU A 225 9.41 -10.70 -1.54
CA GLU A 225 10.28 -11.59 -0.77
C GLU A 225 9.66 -12.98 -0.61
N GLY A 226 8.37 -13.05 -0.30
CA GLY A 226 7.61 -14.31 -0.22
C GLY A 226 7.66 -15.10 -1.53
N LEU A 227 7.43 -14.44 -2.66
CA LEU A 227 7.50 -15.05 -4.00
C LEU A 227 8.92 -15.57 -4.31
N ASN A 228 9.95 -14.77 -4.05
CA ASN A 228 11.34 -15.16 -4.28
C ASN A 228 11.78 -16.32 -3.38
N LYS A 229 11.34 -16.36 -2.15
CA LYS A 229 11.58 -17.45 -1.22
C LYS A 229 10.93 -18.75 -1.66
N ALA A 230 9.69 -18.66 -2.14
CA ALA A 230 8.94 -19.83 -2.54
C ALA A 230 9.46 -20.45 -3.84
N ASN A 231 9.83 -19.65 -4.84
CA ASN A 231 10.50 -20.11 -6.06
C ASN A 231 11.30 -18.99 -6.75
N PRO A 232 12.61 -18.90 -6.52
CA PRO A 232 13.43 -17.86 -7.13
C PRO A 232 13.60 -17.99 -8.66
N ASN A 233 13.20 -19.10 -9.23
CA ASN A 233 13.29 -19.35 -10.69
C ASN A 233 11.98 -19.05 -11.44
N HIS A 234 10.93 -18.66 -10.74
CA HIS A 234 9.65 -18.29 -11.33
C HIS A 234 9.39 -16.80 -11.12
N GLU A 235 9.58 -16.03 -12.17
CA GLU A 235 9.31 -14.60 -12.14
C GLU A 235 7.80 -14.33 -12.24
N VAL A 236 7.25 -13.66 -11.24
CA VAL A 236 5.88 -13.15 -11.24
C VAL A 236 5.92 -11.65 -11.46
N LEU A 237 5.22 -11.17 -12.49
CA LEU A 237 5.07 -9.74 -12.73
C LEU A 237 4.14 -9.13 -11.67
N LEU A 238 4.67 -8.23 -10.85
CA LEU A 238 3.90 -7.52 -9.82
C LEU A 238 3.39 -6.16 -10.33
N SER A 239 2.08 -5.97 -10.28
CA SER A 239 1.39 -4.72 -10.57
C SER A 239 0.88 -4.10 -9.28
N LEU A 240 1.46 -2.95 -8.91
CA LEU A 240 1.18 -2.28 -7.65
C LEU A 240 -0.02 -1.34 -7.81
N CYS A 241 -0.99 -1.41 -6.91
CA CYS A 241 -2.21 -0.63 -7.00
C CYS A 241 -2.44 0.17 -5.71
N GLU A 242 -1.69 1.26 -5.53
CA GLU A 242 -1.85 2.18 -4.40
C GLU A 242 -2.33 3.57 -4.85
N TRP A 243 -2.84 3.65 -6.05
CA TRP A 243 -3.53 4.80 -6.66
C TRP A 243 -2.68 6.09 -6.74
N GLY A 244 -1.36 5.98 -6.74
CA GLY A 244 -0.45 7.14 -6.79
C GLY A 244 -0.32 7.89 -5.46
N LYS A 245 -0.92 7.42 -4.37
CA LYS A 245 -0.98 8.14 -3.09
C LYS A 245 0.37 8.39 -2.44
N THR A 246 1.27 7.44 -2.53
CA THR A 246 2.62 7.56 -1.96
C THR A 246 3.68 7.80 -3.02
N GLN A 247 3.26 8.22 -4.22
CA GLN A 247 4.14 8.46 -5.37
C GLN A 247 4.97 7.23 -5.76
N PRO A 248 4.31 6.13 -6.14
CA PRO A 248 4.95 4.84 -6.41
C PRO A 248 5.96 4.89 -7.55
N GLN A 249 5.89 5.85 -8.43
CA GLN A 249 6.89 6.09 -9.47
C GLN A 249 8.30 6.29 -8.90
N ASN A 250 8.44 6.75 -7.66
CA ASN A 250 9.74 7.00 -7.02
C ASN A 250 10.36 5.75 -6.41
N TRP A 251 9.59 4.71 -6.15
CA TRP A 251 10.04 3.53 -5.41
C TRP A 251 9.51 2.19 -5.96
N GLY A 252 8.43 2.20 -6.74
CA GLY A 252 7.73 0.99 -7.21
C GLY A 252 8.64 0.02 -7.97
N TYR A 253 9.63 0.54 -8.71
CA TYR A 253 10.63 -0.26 -9.43
C TYR A 253 11.45 -1.20 -8.52
N LYS A 254 11.47 -0.96 -7.21
CA LYS A 254 12.18 -1.81 -6.24
C LYS A 254 11.40 -3.06 -5.87
N VAL A 255 10.09 -3.06 -6.05
CA VAL A 255 9.20 -4.09 -5.52
C VAL A 255 8.13 -4.54 -6.52
N GLY A 256 8.10 -4.00 -7.71
CA GLY A 256 7.13 -4.34 -8.74
C GLY A 256 7.56 -3.90 -10.14
N ASN A 257 6.73 -4.26 -11.11
CA ASN A 257 6.99 -4.03 -12.53
C ASN A 257 6.13 -2.92 -13.13
N SER A 258 5.00 -2.63 -12.50
CA SER A 258 4.11 -1.51 -12.86
C SER A 258 3.40 -0.96 -11.61
N TRP A 259 2.89 0.25 -11.69
CA TRP A 259 2.20 0.91 -10.58
C TRP A 259 1.12 1.86 -11.06
N ARG A 260 -0.04 1.79 -10.40
CA ARG A 260 -1.13 2.73 -10.59
C ARG A 260 -0.69 4.14 -10.18
N ILE A 261 -1.02 5.12 -11.01
CA ILE A 261 -0.57 6.50 -10.85
C ILE A 261 -1.64 7.45 -10.31
N LEU A 262 -2.91 7.04 -10.38
CA LEU A 262 -4.08 7.76 -9.88
C LEU A 262 -5.13 6.79 -9.33
N ASN A 263 -6.16 7.34 -8.70
CA ASN A 263 -7.38 6.60 -8.31
C ASN A 263 -7.99 5.87 -9.51
N ASP A 264 -8.89 4.94 -9.22
CA ASP A 264 -9.54 4.11 -10.22
C ASP A 264 -10.23 4.96 -11.29
N ILE A 265 -10.02 4.56 -12.53
CA ILE A 265 -10.76 5.14 -13.65
C ILE A 265 -12.25 4.82 -13.48
N THR A 266 -13.10 5.83 -13.60
CA THR A 266 -14.53 5.68 -13.37
C THR A 266 -15.17 4.85 -14.48
N PHE A 267 -15.80 3.76 -14.09
CA PHE A 267 -16.54 2.89 -15.01
C PHE A 267 -17.69 2.19 -14.28
N GLN A 268 -18.61 1.67 -15.05
CA GLN A 268 -19.59 0.70 -14.56
C GLN A 268 -19.36 -0.64 -15.25
N VAL A 269 -19.35 -1.69 -14.47
CA VAL A 269 -19.16 -3.06 -14.99
C VAL A 269 -20.28 -3.41 -15.95
N GLY A 270 -19.92 -4.00 -17.07
CA GLY A 270 -20.87 -4.56 -18.02
C GLY A 270 -21.51 -5.86 -17.52
N SER A 271 -22.58 -6.24 -18.16
CA SER A 271 -23.28 -7.51 -17.97
C SER A 271 -23.68 -8.09 -19.31
N ASP A 272 -24.28 -9.28 -19.32
CA ASP A 272 -24.84 -9.85 -20.53
C ASP A 272 -25.85 -8.89 -21.16
N GLY A 273 -25.59 -8.47 -22.41
CA GLY A 273 -26.37 -7.48 -23.11
C GLY A 273 -26.06 -6.01 -22.82
N ASN A 274 -25.17 -5.70 -21.86
CA ASN A 274 -24.71 -4.36 -21.56
C ASN A 274 -23.18 -4.27 -21.58
N ALA A 275 -22.63 -3.31 -22.33
CA ALA A 275 -21.19 -3.11 -22.49
C ALA A 275 -20.52 -2.51 -21.23
N GLY A 276 -21.29 -2.10 -20.22
CA GLY A 276 -20.79 -1.23 -19.19
C GLY A 276 -20.71 0.24 -19.66
N PHE A 277 -20.14 1.09 -18.83
CA PHE A 277 -20.01 2.52 -19.10
C PHE A 277 -18.62 3.00 -18.72
N GLY A 278 -18.00 3.82 -19.57
CA GLY A 278 -16.72 4.46 -19.32
C GLY A 278 -16.82 5.97 -19.52
N GLU A 279 -16.03 6.74 -18.79
CA GLU A 279 -16.02 8.21 -18.85
C GLU A 279 -14.80 8.74 -19.58
N TRP A 280 -15.06 9.48 -20.66
CA TRP A 280 -14.00 10.15 -21.42
C TRP A 280 -13.40 11.33 -20.65
N ILE A 281 -14.26 12.19 -20.12
CA ILE A 281 -13.89 13.38 -19.33
C ILE A 281 -14.92 13.62 -18.22
N ASN A 282 -14.43 13.84 -17.01
CA ASN A 282 -15.25 14.27 -15.89
C ASN A 282 -14.35 14.99 -14.86
N PRO A 283 -14.60 16.28 -14.57
CA PRO A 283 -13.80 17.04 -13.62
C PRO A 283 -13.98 16.60 -12.16
N GLY A 284 -15.02 15.83 -11.87
CA GLY A 284 -15.33 15.35 -10.52
C GLY A 284 -14.78 13.96 -10.19
N THR A 285 -14.38 13.19 -11.21
CA THR A 285 -13.95 11.81 -11.08
C THR A 285 -12.72 11.53 -11.95
N GLN A 286 -12.09 10.38 -11.76
CA GLN A 286 -11.02 9.94 -12.64
C GLN A 286 -11.62 9.43 -13.96
N SER A 287 -11.23 10.03 -15.05
CA SER A 287 -11.69 9.71 -16.40
C SER A 287 -10.51 9.35 -17.30
N VAL A 288 -10.76 8.93 -18.53
CA VAL A 288 -9.71 8.63 -19.51
C VAL A 288 -8.76 9.82 -19.67
N THR A 289 -9.28 11.04 -19.74
CA THR A 289 -8.46 12.24 -19.93
C THR A 289 -7.65 12.59 -18.68
N SER A 290 -8.17 12.41 -17.47
CA SER A 290 -7.41 12.66 -16.25
C SER A 290 -6.28 11.65 -16.07
N GLN A 291 -6.51 10.38 -16.36
CA GLN A 291 -5.47 9.34 -16.34
C GLN A 291 -4.37 9.66 -17.37
N TYR A 292 -4.76 10.04 -18.60
CA TYR A 292 -3.81 10.47 -19.63
C TYR A 292 -2.98 11.68 -19.18
N ASN A 293 -3.63 12.71 -18.64
CA ASN A 293 -2.97 13.93 -18.21
C ASN A 293 -1.88 13.67 -17.17
N LYS A 294 -2.13 12.74 -16.26
CA LYS A 294 -1.13 12.33 -15.29
C LYS A 294 -0.01 11.52 -15.95
N ALA A 295 -0.36 10.49 -16.72
CA ALA A 295 0.62 9.60 -17.34
C ALA A 295 1.57 10.32 -18.29
N VAL A 296 1.08 11.27 -19.08
CA VAL A 296 1.85 11.94 -20.13
C VAL A 296 3.01 12.81 -19.60
N ILE A 297 2.98 13.19 -18.34
CA ILE A 297 4.06 13.96 -17.68
C ILE A 297 5.00 13.09 -16.85
N MET A 298 4.82 11.76 -16.91
CA MET A 298 5.57 10.81 -16.09
C MET A 298 6.56 9.98 -16.93
N ASP A 299 6.95 10.47 -18.10
CA ASP A 299 7.86 9.79 -19.02
C ASP A 299 9.21 9.43 -18.38
N GLU A 300 9.70 10.23 -17.46
CA GLU A 300 10.98 10.01 -16.76
C GLU A 300 10.93 8.84 -15.75
N PHE A 301 9.74 8.39 -15.36
CA PHE A 301 9.55 7.38 -14.32
C PHE A 301 9.32 5.98 -14.87
N SER A 302 9.16 5.81 -16.17
CA SER A 302 8.93 4.52 -16.80
C SER A 302 10.07 4.11 -17.74
N GLY A 303 10.18 2.81 -18.03
CA GLY A 303 11.18 2.25 -18.92
C GLY A 303 11.64 0.86 -18.50
N LEU A 304 12.47 0.23 -19.34
CA LEU A 304 12.90 -1.16 -19.17
C LEU A 304 13.58 -1.44 -17.83
N GLU A 305 14.36 -0.49 -17.31
CA GLU A 305 15.08 -0.64 -16.04
C GLU A 305 14.24 -0.22 -14.81
N LYS A 306 13.09 0.39 -15.02
CA LYS A 306 12.26 0.96 -13.94
C LYS A 306 10.95 0.22 -13.77
N GLY A 307 10.27 -0.10 -14.85
CA GLY A 307 8.90 -0.57 -14.88
C GLY A 307 7.95 0.46 -15.50
N TRP A 308 6.65 0.31 -15.29
CA TRP A 308 5.65 0.98 -16.11
C TRP A 308 4.63 1.76 -15.30
N ASN A 309 4.36 2.99 -15.73
CA ASN A 309 3.22 3.77 -15.23
C ASN A 309 1.92 3.12 -15.68
N ASP A 310 1.02 2.86 -14.76
CA ASP A 310 -0.30 2.27 -15.02
C ASP A 310 -1.41 3.31 -14.82
N PRO A 311 -1.94 3.88 -15.91
CA PRO A 311 -3.07 4.80 -15.87
C PRO A 311 -4.42 4.08 -15.79
N ASP A 312 -4.45 2.84 -15.33
CA ASP A 312 -5.60 1.96 -15.24
C ASP A 312 -6.04 1.34 -16.58
N MET A 313 -7.06 0.51 -16.51
CA MET A 313 -7.50 -0.30 -17.61
C MET A 313 -8.14 0.50 -18.76
N LEU A 314 -8.22 -0.15 -19.91
CA LEU A 314 -8.81 0.39 -21.11
C LEU A 314 -10.34 0.30 -21.11
N MET A 315 -11.02 1.44 -21.27
CA MET A 315 -12.49 1.57 -21.38
C MET A 315 -13.00 1.46 -22.82
N VAL A 316 -12.16 0.93 -23.70
CA VAL A 316 -12.43 0.79 -25.15
C VAL A 316 -13.69 -0.06 -25.37
N GLY A 317 -14.63 0.46 -26.14
CA GLY A 317 -15.87 -0.26 -26.49
C GLY A 317 -16.98 -0.24 -25.44
N MET A 318 -16.78 0.47 -24.32
CA MET A 318 -17.84 0.70 -23.34
C MET A 318 -18.81 1.80 -23.81
N ASN A 319 -20.02 1.80 -23.27
CA ASN A 319 -20.97 2.90 -23.45
C ASN A 319 -20.33 4.20 -22.94
N GLY A 320 -20.66 5.33 -23.53
CA GLY A 320 -19.98 6.61 -23.26
C GLY A 320 -18.70 6.83 -24.07
N MET A 321 -18.16 5.78 -24.71
CA MET A 321 -16.97 5.83 -25.55
C MET A 321 -17.35 5.69 -27.04
N THR A 322 -17.20 6.76 -27.81
CA THR A 322 -17.33 6.68 -29.28
C THR A 322 -16.18 5.86 -29.87
N THR A 323 -16.31 5.42 -31.12
CA THR A 323 -15.23 4.75 -31.85
C THR A 323 -13.95 5.60 -31.86
N GLN A 324 -14.06 6.91 -32.10
CA GLN A 324 -12.93 7.83 -32.10
C GLN A 324 -12.29 7.96 -30.72
N MET A 325 -13.08 8.08 -29.66
CA MET A 325 -12.58 8.08 -28.29
C MET A 325 -11.85 6.78 -27.94
N SER A 326 -12.42 5.64 -28.36
CA SER A 326 -11.81 4.33 -28.18
C SER A 326 -10.47 4.19 -28.89
N GLN A 327 -10.37 4.66 -30.14
CA GLN A 327 -9.12 4.71 -30.89
C GLN A 327 -8.08 5.60 -30.21
N THR A 328 -8.48 6.80 -29.79
CA THR A 328 -7.59 7.74 -29.12
C THR A 328 -7.10 7.19 -27.80
N HIS A 329 -8.00 6.64 -26.99
CA HIS A 329 -7.68 6.02 -25.71
C HIS A 329 -6.65 4.88 -25.87
N PHE A 330 -6.92 3.94 -26.78
CA PHE A 330 -6.01 2.84 -27.05
C PHE A 330 -4.63 3.32 -27.53
N THR A 331 -4.62 4.29 -28.45
CA THR A 331 -3.38 4.86 -28.97
C THR A 331 -2.58 5.58 -27.89
N MET A 332 -3.23 6.37 -27.01
CA MET A 332 -2.55 7.05 -25.90
C MET A 332 -1.90 6.06 -24.94
N TRP A 333 -2.60 4.97 -24.57
CA TRP A 333 -2.02 3.92 -23.72
C TRP A 333 -0.84 3.24 -24.38
N CYS A 334 -0.93 2.98 -25.68
CA CYS A 334 0.19 2.42 -26.43
C CYS A 334 1.40 3.38 -26.51
N MET A 335 1.18 4.65 -26.75
CA MET A 335 2.24 5.68 -26.79
C MET A 335 2.94 5.82 -25.44
N MET A 336 2.23 5.64 -24.34
CA MET A 336 2.76 5.76 -22.99
C MET A 336 3.38 4.46 -22.45
N ASN A 337 3.49 3.39 -23.24
CA ASN A 337 3.92 2.06 -22.77
C ASN A 337 3.14 1.54 -21.55
N SER A 338 1.90 1.95 -21.42
CA SER A 338 1.03 1.55 -20.29
C SER A 338 0.61 0.09 -20.41
N PRO A 339 0.32 -0.61 -19.33
CA PRO A 339 -0.30 -1.92 -19.36
C PRO A 339 -1.61 -1.87 -20.17
N LEU A 340 -1.76 -2.77 -21.15
CA LEU A 340 -2.94 -2.82 -22.00
C LEU A 340 -3.98 -3.81 -21.44
N MET A 341 -4.58 -3.46 -20.30
CA MET A 341 -5.60 -4.27 -19.64
C MET A 341 -6.99 -3.87 -20.13
N LEU A 342 -7.66 -4.76 -20.87
CA LEU A 342 -8.99 -4.50 -21.42
C LEU A 342 -10.07 -4.67 -20.34
N GLY A 343 -10.86 -3.64 -20.11
CA GLY A 343 -12.00 -3.64 -19.19
C GLY A 343 -13.30 -4.14 -19.80
N LEU A 344 -13.31 -4.58 -21.02
CA LEU A 344 -14.49 -5.00 -21.77
C LEU A 344 -14.72 -6.50 -21.76
N ASP A 345 -15.96 -6.92 -21.98
CA ASP A 345 -16.31 -8.31 -22.24
C ASP A 345 -15.89 -8.72 -23.66
N LEU A 346 -14.83 -9.54 -23.75
CA LEU A 346 -14.29 -10.01 -25.02
C LEU A 346 -15.27 -10.83 -25.87
N ARG A 347 -16.33 -11.40 -25.32
CA ARG A 347 -17.40 -12.09 -26.07
C ARG A 347 -18.16 -11.15 -27.02
N ARG A 348 -18.05 -9.84 -26.76
CA ARG A 348 -18.67 -8.78 -27.59
C ARG A 348 -17.80 -8.38 -28.80
N VAL A 349 -16.55 -8.82 -28.83
CA VAL A 349 -15.59 -8.49 -29.89
C VAL A 349 -15.64 -9.55 -30.99
N LYS A 350 -15.94 -9.12 -32.18
CA LYS A 350 -15.93 -10.02 -33.38
C LYS A 350 -14.78 -9.64 -34.29
N LYS A 351 -14.10 -10.64 -34.82
CA LYS A 351 -13.00 -10.44 -35.79
C LYS A 351 -13.49 -9.60 -36.97
N GLY A 352 -12.84 -8.47 -37.21
CA GLY A 352 -13.13 -7.56 -38.30
C GLY A 352 -14.13 -6.46 -38.01
N ASP A 353 -14.74 -6.40 -36.81
CA ASP A 353 -15.52 -5.24 -36.42
C ASP A 353 -14.61 -4.03 -36.01
N GLU A 354 -15.20 -2.87 -35.83
CA GLU A 354 -14.45 -1.64 -35.46
C GLU A 354 -13.67 -1.83 -34.19
N LEU A 355 -14.27 -2.43 -33.18
CA LEU A 355 -13.64 -2.64 -31.86
C LEU A 355 -12.44 -3.59 -31.97
N TYR A 356 -12.60 -4.70 -32.72
CA TYR A 356 -11.50 -5.61 -33.00
C TYR A 356 -10.35 -4.88 -33.71
N ASN A 357 -10.66 -4.05 -34.71
CA ASN A 357 -9.65 -3.33 -35.49
C ASN A 357 -8.89 -2.28 -34.63
N ILE A 358 -9.49 -1.81 -33.56
CA ILE A 358 -8.81 -0.93 -32.56
C ILE A 358 -7.85 -1.77 -31.71
N ILE A 359 -8.39 -2.74 -30.97
CA ILE A 359 -7.62 -3.47 -29.95
C ILE A 359 -6.61 -4.47 -30.50
N ALA A 360 -6.77 -4.89 -31.77
CA ALA A 360 -5.85 -5.79 -32.48
C ALA A 360 -4.97 -5.07 -33.51
N ASN A 361 -4.90 -3.74 -33.47
CA ASN A 361 -4.08 -2.96 -34.40
C ASN A 361 -2.59 -3.17 -34.10
N LYS A 362 -1.95 -3.93 -34.94
CA LYS A 362 -0.54 -4.32 -34.76
C LYS A 362 0.43 -3.14 -34.80
N GLU A 363 0.15 -2.13 -35.62
CA GLU A 363 1.00 -0.94 -35.76
C GLU A 363 0.95 -0.09 -34.45
N VAL A 364 -0.24 0.08 -33.91
CA VAL A 364 -0.42 0.82 -32.65
C VAL A 364 0.14 0.02 -31.47
N ILE A 365 -0.08 -1.30 -31.43
CA ILE A 365 0.49 -2.16 -30.39
C ILE A 365 2.03 -2.15 -30.46
N ALA A 366 2.62 -2.08 -31.65
CA ALA A 366 4.07 -2.00 -31.81
C ALA A 366 4.68 -0.77 -31.11
N LEU A 367 3.93 0.33 -30.99
CA LEU A 367 4.38 1.50 -30.19
C LEU A 367 4.49 1.20 -28.69
N ASN A 368 3.61 0.35 -28.19
CA ASN A 368 3.66 -0.11 -26.80
C ASN A 368 4.77 -1.13 -26.55
N GLN A 369 5.04 -1.97 -27.54
CA GLN A 369 5.94 -3.12 -27.45
C GLN A 369 7.32 -2.85 -28.06
N ASP A 370 7.68 -1.59 -28.31
CA ASP A 370 8.98 -1.27 -28.91
C ASP A 370 10.13 -1.59 -27.92
N GLU A 371 11.26 -2.05 -28.52
CA GLU A 371 12.40 -2.56 -27.76
C GLU A 371 13.13 -1.48 -26.92
N LEU A 372 12.94 -0.20 -27.23
CA LEU A 372 13.52 0.90 -26.45
C LEU A 372 12.81 1.08 -25.12
N GLY A 373 11.53 0.71 -25.04
CA GLY A 373 10.73 0.86 -23.84
C GLY A 373 10.61 2.31 -23.33
N ILE A 374 10.71 3.28 -24.24
CA ILE A 374 10.67 4.70 -23.89
C ILE A 374 9.26 5.23 -24.08
N GLN A 375 8.65 5.73 -23.01
CA GLN A 375 7.35 6.37 -23.04
C GLN A 375 7.37 7.62 -23.93
N ALA A 376 6.28 7.86 -24.66
CA ALA A 376 6.15 9.10 -25.45
C ALA A 376 6.14 10.34 -24.54
N LYS A 377 6.77 11.39 -25.03
CA LYS A 377 6.85 12.69 -24.35
C LYS A 377 5.94 13.71 -25.04
N ARG A 378 5.17 14.47 -24.27
CA ARG A 378 4.42 15.60 -24.75
C ARG A 378 5.36 16.80 -24.98
N ILE A 379 5.56 17.17 -26.25
CA ILE A 379 6.47 18.25 -26.63
C ILE A 379 5.75 19.59 -26.82
N LYS A 380 4.43 19.57 -27.01
CA LYS A 380 3.61 20.76 -27.17
C LYS A 380 2.18 20.49 -26.71
N THR A 381 1.55 21.47 -26.10
CA THR A 381 0.11 21.47 -25.79
C THR A 381 -0.47 22.86 -26.00
N THR A 382 -1.73 22.93 -26.37
CA THR A 382 -2.51 24.18 -26.42
C THR A 382 -3.36 24.38 -25.17
N ALA A 383 -3.33 23.45 -24.22
CA ALA A 383 -4.04 23.60 -22.94
C ALA A 383 -3.55 24.84 -22.19
N LYS A 384 -4.49 25.59 -21.61
CA LYS A 384 -4.18 26.83 -20.87
C LYS A 384 -3.63 26.59 -19.47
N ASN A 385 -4.01 25.46 -18.86
CA ASN A 385 -3.52 25.03 -17.56
C ASN A 385 -2.94 23.62 -17.72
N CYS A 386 -1.61 23.56 -17.81
CA CYS A 386 -0.88 22.31 -18.02
C CYS A 386 -0.19 21.81 -16.76
N ASP A 387 -0.44 22.43 -15.62
CA ASP A 387 0.22 22.14 -14.36
C ASP A 387 -0.36 20.86 -13.72
N ALA A 388 -0.26 19.76 -14.43
CA ALA A 388 -0.47 18.45 -13.83
C ALA A 388 0.58 18.28 -12.72
N ASN A 389 0.12 18.22 -11.49
CA ASN A 389 0.97 18.04 -10.34
C ASN A 389 1.22 16.55 -10.13
N LEU A 390 2.48 16.12 -10.13
CA LEU A 390 2.88 14.73 -9.87
C LEU A 390 2.37 14.19 -8.52
N SER A 391 2.17 15.07 -7.54
CA SER A 391 1.65 14.71 -6.22
C SER A 391 0.13 14.85 -6.08
N ALA A 392 -0.58 15.32 -7.11
CA ALA A 392 -2.04 15.49 -7.03
C ALA A 392 -2.79 14.18 -7.26
N ASP A 393 -3.80 13.95 -6.45
CA ASP A 393 -4.74 12.81 -6.60
C ASP A 393 -5.67 13.00 -7.80
N LYS A 394 -5.77 14.21 -8.30
CA LYS A 394 -6.66 14.59 -9.40
C LYS A 394 -5.92 15.50 -10.35
N ASP A 395 -6.16 15.29 -11.63
CA ASP A 395 -5.82 16.25 -12.64
C ASP A 395 -7.06 17.10 -12.98
N TYR A 396 -6.90 18.39 -12.87
CA TYR A 396 -7.97 19.34 -13.12
C TYR A 396 -7.94 19.94 -14.53
N ILE A 397 -7.17 19.35 -15.45
CA ILE A 397 -7.19 19.80 -16.84
C ILE A 397 -8.53 19.39 -17.47
N THR A 398 -9.45 20.35 -17.55
CA THR A 398 -10.78 20.15 -18.15
C THR A 398 -10.88 20.73 -19.55
N ASP A 399 -9.78 21.19 -20.14
CA ASP A 399 -9.76 21.78 -21.47
C ASP A 399 -9.88 20.68 -22.54
N CYS A 400 -11.11 20.50 -23.05
CA CYS A 400 -11.44 19.47 -24.04
C CYS A 400 -10.97 19.84 -25.46
N ASP A 401 -10.76 21.13 -25.74
CA ASP A 401 -10.44 21.65 -27.08
C ASP A 401 -8.93 21.80 -27.32
N ARG A 402 -8.12 21.11 -26.50
CA ARG A 402 -6.68 21.18 -26.61
C ARG A 402 -6.13 20.24 -27.68
N ILE A 403 -4.96 20.60 -28.18
CA ILE A 403 -4.13 19.78 -29.04
C ILE A 403 -2.85 19.45 -28.29
N ASP A 404 -2.56 18.19 -28.11
CA ASP A 404 -1.27 17.71 -27.60
C ASP A 404 -0.46 17.09 -28.75
N ILE A 405 0.83 17.41 -28.80
CA ILE A 405 1.77 16.77 -29.74
C ILE A 405 2.72 15.92 -28.89
N LEU A 406 2.71 14.63 -29.15
CA LEU A 406 3.59 13.67 -28.53
C LEU A 406 4.64 13.19 -29.53
N THR A 407 5.84 12.93 -29.01
CA THR A 407 6.90 12.24 -29.75
C THR A 407 7.31 11.00 -29.00
N LYS A 408 7.58 9.94 -29.74
CA LYS A 408 8.12 8.68 -29.25
C LYS A 408 9.30 8.31 -30.16
N PRO A 409 10.50 7.98 -29.59
CA PRO A 409 11.67 7.57 -30.37
C PRO A 409 11.46 6.26 -31.08
#